data_ddadeed89eb3b9863d3a33ace2b36273
#
_entry.id   ddadeed89eb3b9863d3a33ace2b36273
#
_cell.length_a   1.000
_cell.length_b   1.000
_cell.length_c   1.000
_cell.angle_alpha   90.00
_cell.angle_beta   90.00
_cell.angle_gamma   90.00
#
_symmetry.space_group_name_H-M   'P 1'
#
loop_
_entity.id
_entity.type
_entity.pdbx_description
1 polymer ?
#
loop_
_entity_poly.entity_id
_entity_poly.type
_entity_poly.pdbx_seq_one_letter_code
_entity_poly.pdbx_strand_id
1 'polypeptide(L)'
;MKTKLILKDEVNCKFEGLALTTRRKLEKKLKFFLPHAFHVPAYKLGRWDGCVGYFTMGGSTFVNCLPTILPILDEEGYGVEIEDHRQHHELKWDTVTQELFSDRQWPANHPAAGQPVVLRDYQVKVINEFLQTPQCLQEIATGAGKTLITAALSYMCEAYGRSIVIVPNKDLVTQTEADYINLGLDVGVYFGDRKEFGKTHTICTWQSLNIMEKRFRDGEQDWGLHAFAEDVVCVMVDEVHQAKADVLKKLLTGAFSNIPIRWGLTGTIPKADHERLSLEVSLGEVTNSLSAHELQDMGVLAQCEVNVLQLQDSVSYGNYQSELTYLTTNTTRLDYMSGLIEKMAQGGNTLVLVDRISAGEGLVERLGDSAVFISGSMKSKNRKDEYDEVSEADNKIIVATYGVAAVGINIPRIFNLVLVEPGKSFVRVIQSIGRGIRKAQDKDHVQIWDITSSAKFSKRHLTERKKFYREAKYPFHIEKVDYK
;
A
#
# COMPACT_ATOMS: atom_id res chain seq x y z
N MET A 1 -42.09 9.78 -6.21
CA MET A 1 -41.60 9.41 -7.56
C MET A 1 -41.09 7.97 -7.51
N LYS A 2 -41.04 7.25 -8.63
CA LYS A 2 -40.48 5.89 -8.67
C LYS A 2 -39.19 5.89 -9.51
N THR A 3 -38.19 5.15 -9.09
CA THR A 3 -36.97 4.90 -9.84
C THR A 3 -36.61 3.42 -9.75
N LYS A 4 -35.97 2.88 -10.80
CA LYS A 4 -35.45 1.52 -10.80
C LYS A 4 -33.96 1.54 -10.59
N LEU A 5 -33.46 0.74 -9.64
CA LEU A 5 -32.04 0.47 -9.41
C LEU A 5 -31.70 -0.91 -9.98
N ILE A 6 -30.87 -0.95 -10.99
CA ILE A 6 -30.39 -2.18 -11.63
C ILE A 6 -28.99 -2.47 -11.09
N LEU A 7 -28.84 -3.54 -10.32
CA LEU A 7 -27.53 -4.07 -9.90
C LEU A 7 -27.01 -4.99 -11.00
N LYS A 8 -25.99 -4.54 -11.74
CA LYS A 8 -25.49 -5.25 -12.93
C LYS A 8 -24.53 -6.38 -12.56
N ASP A 9 -23.65 -6.10 -11.63
CA ASP A 9 -22.64 -7.00 -11.08
C ASP A 9 -22.29 -6.57 -9.65
N GLU A 10 -21.25 -7.10 -9.06
CA GLU A 10 -20.86 -6.82 -7.66
C GLU A 10 -20.41 -5.36 -7.44
N VAL A 11 -20.10 -4.62 -8.51
CA VAL A 11 -19.53 -3.28 -8.45
C VAL A 11 -20.41 -2.23 -9.14
N ASN A 12 -20.99 -2.57 -10.30
CA ASN A 12 -21.65 -1.60 -11.17
C ASN A 12 -23.18 -1.67 -11.02
N CYS A 13 -23.80 -0.49 -10.96
CA CYS A 13 -25.25 -0.36 -10.97
C CYS A 13 -25.72 0.84 -11.80
N LYS A 14 -27.02 0.91 -12.04
CA LYS A 14 -27.64 1.99 -12.82
C LYS A 14 -29.00 2.34 -12.27
N PHE A 15 -29.28 3.63 -12.17
CA PHE A 15 -30.64 4.14 -11.92
C PHE A 15 -31.36 4.49 -13.23
N GLU A 16 -32.62 4.11 -13.31
CA GLU A 16 -33.52 4.50 -14.38
C GLU A 16 -34.75 5.20 -13.81
N GLY A 17 -35.22 6.24 -14.51
CA GLY A 17 -36.40 7.01 -14.08
C GLY A 17 -36.11 8.17 -13.13
N LEU A 18 -34.83 8.55 -12.89
CA LEU A 18 -34.51 9.75 -12.14
C LEU A 18 -34.73 11.02 -12.96
N ALA A 19 -35.32 12.05 -12.35
CA ALA A 19 -35.43 13.38 -12.93
C ALA A 19 -34.07 14.00 -13.26
N LEU A 20 -33.99 14.86 -14.26
CA LEU A 20 -32.76 15.51 -14.69
C LEU A 20 -32.12 16.32 -13.56
N THR A 21 -32.92 16.99 -12.75
CA THR A 21 -32.47 17.76 -11.59
C THR A 21 -31.79 16.89 -10.55
N THR A 22 -32.37 15.74 -10.24
CA THR A 22 -31.81 14.74 -9.32
C THR A 22 -30.49 14.17 -9.86
N ARG A 23 -30.44 13.81 -11.15
CA ARG A 23 -29.21 13.33 -11.79
C ARG A 23 -28.07 14.35 -11.74
N ARG A 24 -28.36 15.64 -11.97
CA ARG A 24 -27.37 16.72 -11.85
C ARG A 24 -26.88 16.88 -10.42
N LYS A 25 -27.78 16.76 -9.43
CA LYS A 25 -27.43 16.84 -8.00
C LYS A 25 -26.47 15.70 -7.62
N LEU A 26 -26.78 14.45 -8.02
CA LEU A 26 -25.95 13.27 -7.77
C LEU A 26 -24.60 13.34 -8.49
N GLU A 27 -24.60 13.73 -9.77
CA GLU A 27 -23.36 13.92 -10.55
C GLU A 27 -22.44 14.94 -9.87
N LYS A 28 -22.98 16.08 -9.45
CA LYS A 28 -22.21 17.10 -8.73
C LYS A 28 -21.72 16.61 -7.37
N LYS A 29 -22.53 15.84 -6.62
CA LYS A 29 -22.16 15.30 -5.30
C LYS A 29 -21.01 14.29 -5.37
N LEU A 30 -20.97 13.48 -6.44
CA LEU A 30 -20.01 12.41 -6.65
C LEU A 30 -18.93 12.76 -7.70
N LYS A 31 -18.61 14.05 -7.82
CA LYS A 31 -17.59 14.57 -8.74
C LYS A 31 -16.51 15.30 -7.96
N PHE A 32 -15.25 14.95 -8.21
CA PHE A 32 -14.10 15.46 -7.47
C PHE A 32 -13.07 16.03 -8.43
N PHE A 33 -12.58 17.22 -8.14
CA PHE A 33 -11.47 17.85 -8.88
C PHE A 33 -10.15 17.18 -8.48
N LEU A 34 -9.34 16.82 -9.45
CA LEU A 34 -8.04 16.19 -9.23
C LEU A 34 -6.93 17.26 -9.14
N PRO A 35 -6.20 17.35 -8.01
CA PRO A 35 -5.18 18.39 -7.82
C PRO A 35 -4.09 18.41 -8.90
N HIS A 36 -3.79 17.25 -9.51
CA HIS A 36 -2.80 17.15 -10.59
C HIS A 36 -3.33 17.55 -11.97
N ALA A 37 -4.62 17.86 -12.12
CA ALA A 37 -5.25 18.24 -13.39
C ALA A 37 -4.51 19.40 -14.08
N PHE A 38 -4.00 20.37 -13.30
CA PHE A 38 -3.23 21.50 -13.82
C PHE A 38 -1.99 21.10 -14.64
N HIS A 39 -1.48 19.88 -14.45
CA HIS A 39 -0.33 19.34 -15.19
C HIS A 39 -0.72 18.51 -16.41
N VAL A 40 -2.03 18.21 -16.60
CA VAL A 40 -2.53 17.35 -17.67
C VAL A 40 -2.83 18.18 -18.93
N PRO A 41 -2.28 17.80 -20.10
CA PRO A 41 -2.51 18.55 -21.35
C PRO A 41 -3.99 18.70 -21.71
N ALA A 42 -4.80 17.67 -21.51
CA ALA A 42 -6.24 17.69 -21.80
C ALA A 42 -6.99 18.77 -20.98
N TYR A 43 -6.61 18.98 -19.72
CA TYR A 43 -7.15 20.04 -18.87
C TYR A 43 -6.72 21.43 -19.39
N LYS A 44 -5.43 21.61 -19.68
CA LYS A 44 -4.88 22.86 -20.22
C LYS A 44 -5.52 23.27 -21.54
N LEU A 45 -5.92 22.30 -22.36
CA LEU A 45 -6.59 22.50 -23.65
C LEU A 45 -8.13 22.58 -23.55
N GLY A 46 -8.69 22.58 -22.33
CA GLY A 46 -10.14 22.61 -22.11
C GLY A 46 -10.90 21.38 -22.60
N ARG A 47 -10.20 20.26 -22.87
CA ARG A 47 -10.81 19.01 -23.34
C ARG A 47 -11.29 18.11 -22.17
N TRP A 48 -10.93 18.44 -20.95
CA TRP A 48 -11.30 17.78 -19.72
C TRP A 48 -11.41 18.82 -18.60
N ASP A 49 -12.41 18.67 -17.74
CA ASP A 49 -12.71 19.62 -16.66
C ASP A 49 -11.87 19.41 -15.38
N GLY A 50 -10.91 18.48 -15.42
CA GLY A 50 -10.05 18.17 -14.28
C GLY A 50 -10.70 17.30 -13.20
N CYS A 51 -11.90 16.80 -13.45
CA CYS A 51 -12.68 16.05 -12.47
C CYS A 51 -12.73 14.55 -12.78
N VAL A 52 -12.91 13.76 -11.73
CA VAL A 52 -13.36 12.37 -11.78
C VAL A 52 -14.77 12.28 -11.21
N GLY A 53 -15.65 11.58 -11.88
CA GLY A 53 -17.04 11.39 -11.45
C GLY A 53 -17.38 9.92 -11.19
N TYR A 54 -18.26 9.70 -10.22
CA TYR A 54 -18.74 8.36 -9.82
C TYR A 54 -20.24 8.17 -10.05
N PHE A 55 -20.88 9.16 -10.64
CA PHE A 55 -22.26 9.10 -11.13
C PHE A 55 -22.33 9.77 -12.50
N THR A 56 -22.90 9.10 -13.48
CA THR A 56 -23.05 9.66 -14.84
C THR A 56 -24.46 10.24 -15.05
N MET A 57 -24.58 11.19 -15.96
CA MET A 57 -25.90 11.72 -16.35
C MET A 57 -26.84 10.66 -16.94
N GLY A 58 -26.30 9.51 -17.39
CA GLY A 58 -27.08 8.34 -17.82
C GLY A 58 -27.58 7.46 -16.66
N GLY A 59 -27.27 7.82 -15.40
CA GLY A 59 -27.68 7.08 -14.21
C GLY A 59 -26.74 5.96 -13.79
N SER A 60 -25.62 5.72 -14.50
CA SER A 60 -24.64 4.70 -14.12
C SER A 60 -23.80 5.15 -12.95
N THR A 61 -23.57 4.25 -12.00
CA THR A 61 -22.79 4.48 -10.78
C THR A 61 -22.27 3.15 -10.23
N PHE A 62 -21.78 3.17 -8.99
CA PHE A 62 -21.22 2.00 -8.32
C PHE A 62 -22.04 1.61 -7.09
N VAL A 63 -22.13 0.30 -6.83
CA VAL A 63 -22.86 -0.25 -5.67
C VAL A 63 -22.36 0.40 -4.36
N ASN A 64 -21.06 0.59 -4.21
CA ASN A 64 -20.48 1.20 -3.01
C ASN A 64 -20.70 2.74 -2.91
N CYS A 65 -21.33 3.37 -3.92
CA CYS A 65 -21.82 4.75 -3.82
C CYS A 65 -23.27 4.84 -3.31
N LEU A 66 -24.02 3.73 -3.25
CA LEU A 66 -25.40 3.70 -2.82
C LEU A 66 -25.64 4.28 -1.41
N PRO A 67 -24.76 4.05 -0.41
CA PRO A 67 -24.90 4.70 0.89
C PRO A 67 -24.95 6.24 0.85
N THR A 68 -24.34 6.85 -0.16
CA THR A 68 -24.41 8.31 -0.38
C THR A 68 -25.65 8.70 -1.20
N ILE A 69 -26.06 7.87 -2.14
CA ILE A 69 -27.12 8.16 -3.11
C ILE A 69 -28.51 7.95 -2.52
N LEU A 70 -28.73 6.80 -1.85
CA LEU A 70 -30.07 6.41 -1.38
C LEU A 70 -30.70 7.40 -0.41
N PRO A 71 -29.96 7.98 0.57
CA PRO A 71 -30.53 9.02 1.44
C PRO A 71 -31.03 10.26 0.67
N ILE A 72 -30.30 10.67 -0.37
CA ILE A 72 -30.71 11.81 -1.21
C ILE A 72 -32.00 11.50 -1.97
N LEU A 73 -32.14 10.28 -2.49
CA LEU A 73 -33.35 9.85 -3.18
C LEU A 73 -34.56 9.75 -2.23
N ASP A 74 -34.33 9.31 -1.00
CA ASP A 74 -35.37 9.25 0.03
C ASP A 74 -35.87 10.65 0.40
N GLU A 75 -34.95 11.60 0.63
CA GLU A 75 -35.26 13.02 0.87
C GLU A 75 -36.07 13.64 -0.29
N GLU A 76 -35.84 13.23 -1.52
CA GLU A 76 -36.56 13.69 -2.70
C GLU A 76 -37.85 12.89 -2.97
N GLY A 77 -38.21 11.94 -2.10
CA GLY A 77 -39.44 11.15 -2.17
C GLY A 77 -39.48 10.11 -3.28
N TYR A 78 -38.32 9.51 -3.61
CA TYR A 78 -38.26 8.37 -4.54
C TYR A 78 -38.50 7.05 -3.82
N GLY A 79 -39.42 6.25 -4.37
CA GLY A 79 -39.48 4.81 -4.11
C GLY A 79 -38.53 4.10 -5.05
N VAL A 80 -37.60 3.32 -4.52
CA VAL A 80 -36.60 2.59 -5.30
C VAL A 80 -37.02 1.14 -5.47
N GLU A 81 -37.21 0.70 -6.73
CA GLU A 81 -37.43 -0.70 -7.10
C GLU A 81 -36.10 -1.31 -7.52
N ILE A 82 -35.71 -2.44 -6.91
CA ILE A 82 -34.42 -3.10 -7.17
C ILE A 82 -34.59 -4.25 -8.15
N GLU A 83 -33.77 -4.25 -9.21
CA GLU A 83 -33.60 -5.35 -10.15
C GLU A 83 -32.18 -5.87 -10.04
N ASP A 84 -31.99 -7.08 -9.50
CA ASP A 84 -30.68 -7.66 -9.19
C ASP A 84 -30.29 -8.71 -10.23
N HIS A 85 -29.23 -8.42 -11.00
CA HIS A 85 -28.67 -9.31 -12.02
C HIS A 85 -27.40 -10.03 -11.55
N ARG A 86 -26.99 -9.83 -10.30
CA ARG A 86 -25.79 -10.46 -9.76
C ARG A 86 -26.00 -11.96 -9.63
N GLN A 87 -24.89 -12.71 -9.73
CA GLN A 87 -24.89 -14.10 -9.35
C GLN A 87 -25.05 -14.23 -7.83
N HIS A 88 -25.94 -15.12 -7.40
CA HIS A 88 -26.12 -15.37 -5.97
C HIS A 88 -25.03 -16.35 -5.47
N HIS A 89 -24.31 -15.96 -4.40
CA HIS A 89 -23.32 -16.78 -3.73
C HIS A 89 -23.71 -16.97 -2.27
N GLU A 90 -23.87 -18.22 -1.87
CA GLU A 90 -24.05 -18.56 -0.44
C GLU A 90 -22.68 -18.73 0.21
N LEU A 91 -22.13 -17.66 0.75
CA LEU A 91 -20.83 -17.64 1.42
C LEU A 91 -21.03 -17.73 2.93
N LYS A 92 -20.59 -18.82 3.52
CA LYS A 92 -20.61 -19.05 4.97
C LYS A 92 -19.28 -19.62 5.42
N TRP A 93 -18.71 -19.05 6.46
CA TRP A 93 -17.47 -19.54 7.05
C TRP A 93 -17.66 -19.75 8.55
N ASP A 94 -16.99 -20.78 9.05
CA ASP A 94 -16.80 -20.93 10.49
C ASP A 94 -15.84 -19.84 10.99
N THR A 95 -15.97 -19.50 12.28
CA THR A 95 -15.07 -18.56 12.93
C THR A 95 -13.65 -19.12 12.94
N VAL A 96 -12.70 -18.34 12.41
CA VAL A 96 -11.28 -18.67 12.44
C VAL A 96 -10.75 -18.52 13.86
N THR A 97 -9.93 -19.46 14.30
CA THR A 97 -9.22 -19.46 15.58
C THR A 97 -7.71 -19.35 15.37
N GLN A 98 -6.95 -19.23 16.44
CA GLN A 98 -5.49 -19.17 16.40
C GLN A 98 -4.86 -20.43 15.78
N GLU A 99 -5.52 -21.58 15.90
CA GLU A 99 -5.03 -22.89 15.48
C GLU A 99 -5.24 -23.18 13.99
N LEU A 100 -5.73 -22.26 13.19
CA LEU A 100 -6.07 -22.48 11.77
C LEU A 100 -4.95 -23.19 10.98
N PHE A 101 -3.70 -22.86 11.27
CA PHE A 101 -2.52 -23.45 10.65
C PHE A 101 -1.60 -24.18 11.63
N SER A 102 -2.09 -24.60 12.78
CA SER A 102 -1.27 -25.23 13.84
C SER A 102 -0.65 -26.58 13.44
N ASP A 103 -1.15 -27.21 12.39
CA ASP A 103 -0.57 -28.39 11.74
C ASP A 103 0.60 -28.08 10.79
N ARG A 104 0.91 -26.79 10.55
CA ARG A 104 2.04 -26.29 9.77
C ARG A 104 3.14 -25.76 10.68
N GLN A 105 4.37 -25.73 10.18
CA GLN A 105 5.52 -25.22 10.92
C GLN A 105 6.13 -24.01 10.23
N TRP A 106 6.68 -23.12 11.02
CA TRP A 106 7.45 -21.99 10.49
C TRP A 106 8.71 -22.50 9.77
N PRO A 107 9.07 -21.89 8.62
CA PRO A 107 10.25 -22.28 7.84
C PRO A 107 11.55 -21.98 8.58
N ALA A 108 12.64 -22.62 8.15
CA ALA A 108 13.95 -22.55 8.80
C ALA A 108 14.53 -21.13 8.94
N ASN A 109 14.14 -20.22 8.06
CA ASN A 109 14.58 -18.82 8.08
C ASN A 109 13.68 -17.89 8.93
N HIS A 110 12.67 -18.46 9.59
CA HIS A 110 11.78 -17.69 10.49
C HIS A 110 12.30 -17.72 11.93
N PRO A 111 12.17 -16.64 12.73
CA PRO A 111 12.59 -16.64 14.14
C PRO A 111 11.97 -17.75 15.01
N ALA A 112 10.77 -18.21 14.64
CA ALA A 112 10.07 -19.33 15.29
C ALA A 112 10.20 -20.64 14.50
N ALA A 113 11.30 -20.87 13.78
CA ALA A 113 11.51 -22.05 12.93
C ALA A 113 11.19 -23.36 13.66
N GLY A 114 10.44 -24.24 12.99
CA GLY A 114 10.04 -25.54 13.53
C GLY A 114 8.89 -25.50 14.56
N GLN A 115 8.47 -24.32 15.01
CA GLN A 115 7.28 -24.18 15.85
C GLN A 115 6.01 -24.19 15.00
N PRO A 116 4.85 -24.62 15.55
CA PRO A 116 3.57 -24.50 14.87
C PRO A 116 3.24 -23.07 14.46
N VAL A 117 2.58 -22.93 13.31
CA VAL A 117 2.08 -21.62 12.87
C VAL A 117 0.80 -21.31 13.63
N VAL A 118 0.88 -20.38 14.56
CA VAL A 118 -0.25 -19.92 15.38
C VAL A 118 -0.55 -18.47 15.04
N LEU A 119 -1.82 -18.19 14.73
CA LEU A 119 -2.27 -16.83 14.48
C LEU A 119 -2.30 -16.02 15.78
N ARG A 120 -1.93 -14.73 15.69
CA ARG A 120 -2.06 -13.82 16.83
C ARG A 120 -3.51 -13.37 16.99
N ASP A 121 -3.90 -13.00 18.21
CA ASP A 121 -5.28 -12.57 18.52
C ASP A 121 -5.80 -11.48 17.56
N TYR A 122 -5.00 -10.47 17.29
CA TYR A 122 -5.39 -9.40 16.37
C TYR A 122 -5.52 -9.88 14.92
N GLN A 123 -4.72 -10.87 14.49
CA GLN A 123 -4.84 -11.48 13.15
C GLN A 123 -6.15 -12.24 13.02
N VAL A 124 -6.49 -13.02 14.04
CA VAL A 124 -7.78 -13.73 14.12
C VAL A 124 -8.95 -12.76 14.03
N LYS A 125 -8.89 -11.65 14.77
CA LYS A 125 -9.91 -10.61 14.73
C LYS A 125 -10.06 -10.02 13.32
N VAL A 126 -8.95 -9.58 12.72
CA VAL A 126 -8.92 -9.02 11.36
C VAL A 126 -9.49 -9.99 10.32
N ILE A 127 -9.08 -11.28 10.37
CA ILE A 127 -9.57 -12.30 9.45
C ILE A 127 -11.07 -12.48 9.59
N ASN A 128 -11.58 -12.64 10.81
CA ASN A 128 -13.02 -12.83 11.04
C ASN A 128 -13.86 -11.62 10.62
N GLU A 129 -13.33 -10.41 10.76
CA GLU A 129 -14.00 -9.19 10.27
C GLU A 129 -14.09 -9.17 8.74
N PHE A 130 -13.04 -9.59 8.03
CA PHE A 130 -13.10 -9.76 6.57
C PHE A 130 -14.16 -10.80 6.16
N LEU A 131 -14.19 -11.95 6.82
CA LEU A 131 -15.15 -13.02 6.51
C LEU A 131 -16.61 -12.61 6.71
N GLN A 132 -16.89 -11.64 7.55
CA GLN A 132 -18.25 -11.10 7.77
C GLN A 132 -18.69 -10.11 6.69
N THR A 133 -17.74 -9.52 5.94
CA THR A 133 -18.00 -8.45 4.98
C THR A 133 -17.39 -8.80 3.62
N PRO A 134 -18.19 -9.19 2.61
CA PRO A 134 -17.68 -9.62 1.31
C PRO A 134 -16.88 -8.58 0.55
N GLN A 135 -17.14 -7.30 0.79
CA GLN A 135 -16.42 -6.18 0.18
C GLN A 135 -16.00 -5.19 1.25
N CYS A 136 -14.72 -5.11 1.56
CA CYS A 136 -14.20 -4.12 2.50
C CYS A 136 -12.71 -3.87 2.36
N LEU A 137 -12.29 -2.74 2.91
CA LEU A 137 -10.90 -2.34 3.11
C LEU A 137 -10.58 -2.39 4.60
N GLN A 138 -9.41 -2.88 4.95
CA GLN A 138 -8.88 -2.72 6.30
C GLN A 138 -7.52 -2.02 6.25
N GLU A 139 -7.36 -1.01 7.09
CA GLU A 139 -6.08 -0.36 7.32
C GLU A 139 -5.28 -1.16 8.34
N ILE A 140 -4.22 -1.81 7.89
CA ILE A 140 -3.43 -2.72 8.72
C ILE A 140 -1.97 -2.30 8.61
N ALA A 141 -1.40 -1.84 9.70
CA ALA A 141 -0.04 -1.33 9.74
C ALA A 141 0.98 -2.34 9.22
N THR A 142 2.05 -1.83 8.64
CA THR A 142 3.21 -2.63 8.24
C THR A 142 3.78 -3.38 9.45
N GLY A 143 4.10 -4.64 9.28
CA GLY A 143 4.61 -5.50 10.37
C GLY A 143 3.55 -6.31 11.12
N ALA A 144 2.26 -6.13 10.81
CA ALA A 144 1.17 -6.92 11.39
C ALA A 144 1.10 -8.37 10.86
N GLY A 145 1.90 -8.74 9.86
CA GLY A 145 1.84 -10.06 9.22
C GLY A 145 0.71 -10.17 8.20
N LYS A 146 0.52 -9.14 7.36
CA LYS A 146 -0.51 -9.10 6.31
C LYS A 146 -0.49 -10.31 5.39
N THR A 147 0.69 -10.85 5.05
CA THR A 147 0.80 -12.03 4.18
C THR A 147 0.16 -13.27 4.81
N LEU A 148 0.33 -13.47 6.12
CA LEU A 148 -0.33 -14.58 6.83
C LEU A 148 -1.85 -14.38 6.88
N ILE A 149 -2.31 -13.14 7.04
CA ILE A 149 -3.74 -12.79 6.97
C ILE A 149 -4.30 -13.09 5.58
N THR A 150 -3.63 -12.68 4.51
CA THR A 150 -4.08 -12.97 3.14
C THR A 150 -4.08 -14.47 2.84
N ALA A 151 -3.09 -15.21 3.32
CA ALA A 151 -3.03 -16.66 3.18
C ALA A 151 -4.20 -17.36 3.90
N ALA A 152 -4.53 -16.92 5.11
CA ALA A 152 -5.69 -17.43 5.86
C ALA A 152 -7.01 -17.15 5.11
N LEU A 153 -7.18 -15.94 4.59
CA LEU A 153 -8.35 -15.55 3.81
C LEU A 153 -8.45 -16.36 2.50
N SER A 154 -7.33 -16.56 1.80
CA SER A 154 -7.28 -17.43 0.62
C SER A 154 -7.69 -18.86 0.94
N TYR A 155 -7.16 -19.42 2.03
CA TYR A 155 -7.51 -20.76 2.50
C TYR A 155 -9.01 -20.88 2.80
N MET A 156 -9.60 -19.91 3.47
CA MET A 156 -11.03 -19.90 3.76
C MET A 156 -11.91 -19.83 2.50
N CYS A 157 -11.42 -19.27 1.42
CA CYS A 157 -12.14 -19.19 0.15
C CYS A 157 -12.08 -20.47 -0.69
N GLU A 158 -11.16 -21.41 -0.41
CA GLU A 158 -10.98 -22.63 -1.22
C GLU A 158 -12.24 -23.46 -1.38
N ALA A 159 -13.11 -23.47 -0.34
CA ALA A 159 -14.38 -24.19 -0.39
C ALA A 159 -15.36 -23.67 -1.47
N TYR A 160 -15.15 -22.44 -1.94
CA TYR A 160 -16.05 -21.76 -2.88
C TYR A 160 -15.44 -21.55 -4.25
N GLY A 161 -14.14 -21.55 -4.40
CA GLY A 161 -13.46 -21.37 -5.66
C GLY A 161 -12.04 -20.82 -5.51
N ARG A 162 -11.51 -20.28 -6.61
CA ARG A 162 -10.15 -19.76 -6.70
C ARG A 162 -10.04 -18.35 -6.14
N SER A 163 -8.83 -17.97 -5.75
CA SER A 163 -8.52 -16.59 -5.35
C SER A 163 -7.40 -15.97 -6.19
N ILE A 164 -7.48 -14.66 -6.36
CA ILE A 164 -6.44 -13.82 -6.95
C ILE A 164 -5.95 -12.85 -5.87
N VAL A 165 -4.63 -12.77 -5.68
CA VAL A 165 -3.99 -11.80 -4.79
C VAL A 165 -3.14 -10.86 -5.63
N ILE A 166 -3.50 -9.59 -5.65
CA ILE A 166 -2.78 -8.54 -6.37
C ILE A 166 -1.83 -7.86 -5.40
N VAL A 167 -0.55 -7.88 -5.72
CA VAL A 167 0.51 -7.23 -4.94
C VAL A 167 1.23 -6.18 -5.80
N PRO A 168 1.87 -5.17 -5.19
CA PRO A 168 2.38 -4.02 -5.95
C PRO A 168 3.62 -4.30 -6.80
N ASN A 169 4.40 -5.36 -6.50
CA ASN A 169 5.69 -5.59 -7.16
C ASN A 169 6.15 -7.06 -7.11
N LYS A 170 7.20 -7.35 -7.87
CA LYS A 170 7.76 -8.70 -8.05
C LYS A 170 8.30 -9.31 -6.75
N ASP A 171 8.91 -8.51 -5.89
CA ASP A 171 9.52 -9.01 -4.65
C ASP A 171 8.44 -9.50 -3.69
N LEU A 172 7.31 -8.77 -3.60
CA LEU A 172 6.16 -9.21 -2.82
C LEU A 172 5.45 -10.42 -3.42
N VAL A 173 5.42 -10.57 -4.76
CA VAL A 173 4.93 -11.83 -5.38
C VAL A 173 5.74 -13.01 -4.88
N THR A 174 7.05 -12.94 -4.96
CA THR A 174 7.95 -14.03 -4.56
C THR A 174 7.87 -14.33 -3.06
N GLN A 175 7.79 -13.31 -2.23
CA GLN A 175 7.63 -13.47 -0.79
C GLN A 175 6.29 -14.11 -0.43
N THR A 176 5.20 -13.61 -1.01
CA THR A 176 3.84 -14.13 -0.75
C THR A 176 3.71 -15.57 -1.24
N GLU A 177 4.26 -15.89 -2.41
CA GLU A 177 4.33 -17.27 -2.93
C GLU A 177 5.04 -18.20 -1.95
N ALA A 178 6.21 -17.82 -1.44
CA ALA A 178 6.97 -18.63 -0.49
C ALA A 178 6.18 -18.90 0.79
N ASP A 179 5.48 -17.90 1.31
CA ASP A 179 4.66 -18.03 2.51
C ASP A 179 3.45 -18.95 2.27
N TYR A 180 2.80 -18.86 1.11
CA TYR A 180 1.70 -19.74 0.71
C TYR A 180 2.15 -21.19 0.58
N ILE A 181 3.29 -21.43 -0.07
CA ILE A 181 3.88 -22.76 -0.22
C ILE A 181 4.19 -23.36 1.17
N ASN A 182 4.77 -22.56 2.06
CA ASN A 182 5.08 -23.00 3.43
C ASN A 182 3.83 -23.41 4.22
N LEU A 183 2.68 -22.77 3.94
CA LEU A 183 1.39 -23.12 4.53
C LEU A 183 0.67 -24.26 3.80
N GLY A 184 1.29 -24.86 2.78
CA GLY A 184 0.74 -25.98 2.02
C GLY A 184 -0.41 -25.58 1.07
N LEU A 185 -0.52 -24.31 0.69
CA LEU A 185 -1.54 -23.84 -0.25
C LEU A 185 -1.11 -24.08 -1.70
N ASP A 186 -2.07 -24.47 -2.55
CA ASP A 186 -1.85 -24.63 -4.00
C ASP A 186 -1.81 -23.25 -4.67
N VAL A 187 -0.60 -22.73 -4.86
CA VAL A 187 -0.34 -21.36 -5.35
C VAL A 187 0.44 -21.36 -6.65
N GLY A 188 0.10 -20.46 -7.54
CA GLY A 188 0.84 -20.08 -8.72
C GLY A 188 1.04 -18.58 -8.81
N VAL A 189 1.91 -18.14 -9.72
CA VAL A 189 2.25 -16.73 -9.89
C VAL A 189 2.06 -16.27 -11.33
N TYR A 190 1.63 -15.02 -11.50
CA TYR A 190 1.50 -14.40 -12.80
C TYR A 190 2.17 -13.02 -12.82
N PHE A 191 3.45 -13.01 -13.17
CA PHE A 191 4.23 -11.78 -13.31
C PHE A 191 5.50 -12.01 -14.15
N GLY A 192 6.04 -10.98 -14.80
CA GLY A 192 7.26 -11.08 -15.58
C GLY A 192 7.23 -12.24 -16.57
N ASP A 193 8.21 -13.12 -16.47
CA ASP A 193 8.34 -14.32 -17.31
C ASP A 193 7.62 -15.56 -16.74
N ARG A 194 7.18 -15.49 -15.48
CA ARG A 194 6.45 -16.58 -14.81
C ARG A 194 4.94 -16.39 -15.01
N LYS A 195 4.32 -17.35 -15.71
CA LYS A 195 2.91 -17.31 -16.11
C LYS A 195 2.24 -18.64 -15.82
N GLU A 196 1.91 -18.85 -14.55
CA GLU A 196 1.32 -20.08 -14.06
C GLU A 196 -0.20 -19.98 -14.01
N PHE A 197 -0.87 -20.98 -14.52
CA PHE A 197 -2.34 -21.08 -14.59
C PHE A 197 -2.86 -22.31 -13.87
N GLY A 198 -4.15 -22.31 -13.57
CA GLY A 198 -4.86 -23.47 -13.05
C GLY A 198 -4.59 -23.80 -11.59
N LYS A 199 -3.96 -22.90 -10.86
CA LYS A 199 -3.77 -23.02 -9.40
C LYS A 199 -4.96 -22.46 -8.65
N THR A 200 -5.18 -22.99 -7.45
CA THR A 200 -6.26 -22.52 -6.56
C THR A 200 -6.07 -21.05 -6.19
N HIS A 201 -4.85 -20.66 -5.88
CA HIS A 201 -4.49 -19.27 -5.59
C HIS A 201 -3.49 -18.76 -6.61
N THR A 202 -3.72 -17.55 -7.12
CA THR A 202 -2.80 -16.89 -8.05
C THR A 202 -2.36 -15.56 -7.48
N ILE A 203 -1.04 -15.39 -7.32
CA ILE A 203 -0.44 -14.12 -6.89
C ILE A 203 0.08 -13.41 -8.13
N CYS A 204 -0.29 -12.16 -8.30
CA CYS A 204 0.04 -11.39 -9.50
C CYS A 204 0.29 -9.91 -9.17
N THR A 205 0.83 -9.19 -10.16
CA THR A 205 0.93 -7.74 -10.11
C THR A 205 -0.14 -7.11 -11.01
N TRP A 206 -0.64 -5.92 -10.63
CA TRP A 206 -1.61 -5.19 -11.46
C TRP A 206 -1.03 -4.84 -12.84
N GLN A 207 0.30 -4.63 -12.95
CA GLN A 207 0.98 -4.39 -14.21
C GLN A 207 0.86 -5.57 -15.16
N SER A 208 1.06 -6.77 -14.64
CA SER A 208 0.96 -8.00 -15.46
C SER A 208 -0.47 -8.25 -15.93
N LEU A 209 -1.47 -7.97 -15.09
CA LEU A 209 -2.88 -8.05 -15.47
C LEU A 209 -3.24 -7.02 -16.55
N ASN A 210 -2.75 -5.79 -16.42
CA ASN A 210 -2.97 -4.75 -17.42
C ASN A 210 -2.32 -5.07 -18.78
N ILE A 211 -1.14 -5.70 -18.77
CA ILE A 211 -0.48 -6.18 -19.99
C ILE A 211 -1.28 -7.32 -20.62
N MET A 212 -1.78 -8.26 -19.83
CA MET A 212 -2.65 -9.35 -20.29
C MET A 212 -3.87 -8.80 -21.03
N GLU A 213 -4.59 -7.88 -20.42
CA GLU A 213 -5.77 -7.27 -21.01
C GLU A 213 -5.45 -6.48 -22.30
N LYS A 214 -4.32 -5.79 -22.33
CA LYS A 214 -3.86 -5.09 -23.53
C LYS A 214 -3.59 -6.05 -24.67
N ARG A 215 -2.84 -7.13 -24.43
CA ARG A 215 -2.50 -8.14 -25.45
C ARG A 215 -3.75 -8.82 -26.01
N PHE A 216 -4.71 -9.14 -25.15
CA PHE A 216 -6.00 -9.70 -25.59
C PHE A 216 -6.75 -8.73 -26.49
N ARG A 217 -6.88 -7.47 -26.07
CA ARG A 217 -7.57 -6.44 -26.88
C ARG A 217 -6.86 -6.16 -28.20
N ASP A 218 -5.54 -6.19 -28.23
CA ASP A 218 -4.72 -5.93 -29.42
C ASP A 218 -4.61 -7.19 -30.34
N GLY A 219 -5.25 -8.32 -29.97
CA GLY A 219 -5.28 -9.57 -30.74
C GLY A 219 -3.97 -10.37 -30.69
N GLU A 220 -3.10 -10.08 -29.73
CA GLU A 220 -1.82 -10.78 -29.56
C GLU A 220 -1.96 -12.10 -28.78
N GLN A 221 -3.11 -12.32 -28.14
CA GLN A 221 -3.47 -13.57 -27.44
C GLN A 221 -4.99 -13.79 -27.47
N ASP A 222 -5.41 -15.06 -27.42
CA ASP A 222 -6.81 -15.46 -27.58
C ASP A 222 -7.64 -15.40 -26.28
N TRP A 223 -7.02 -15.10 -25.14
CA TRP A 223 -7.67 -15.05 -23.82
C TRP A 223 -7.24 -13.82 -23.04
N GLY A 224 -8.12 -13.32 -22.20
CA GLY A 224 -7.92 -12.11 -21.41
C GLY A 224 -8.30 -12.30 -19.94
N LEU A 225 -8.53 -11.20 -19.24
CA LEU A 225 -8.82 -11.22 -17.81
C LEU A 225 -10.11 -11.98 -17.46
N HIS A 226 -11.10 -12.04 -18.32
CA HIS A 226 -12.32 -12.82 -18.07
C HIS A 226 -12.03 -14.31 -17.93
N ALA A 227 -11.20 -14.88 -18.83
CA ALA A 227 -10.77 -16.27 -18.75
C ALA A 227 -9.83 -16.51 -17.53
N PHE A 228 -8.97 -15.54 -17.22
CA PHE A 228 -8.09 -15.59 -16.04
C PHE A 228 -8.89 -15.61 -14.72
N ALA A 229 -10.04 -14.93 -14.70
CA ALA A 229 -10.92 -14.84 -13.55
C ALA A 229 -12.00 -15.96 -13.49
N GLU A 230 -11.95 -16.95 -14.39
CA GLU A 230 -12.88 -18.07 -14.37
C GLU A 230 -12.74 -18.84 -13.03
N ASP A 231 -13.89 -19.15 -12.42
CA ASP A 231 -13.99 -19.79 -11.09
C ASP A 231 -13.33 -19.01 -9.93
N VAL A 232 -12.96 -17.76 -10.14
CA VAL A 232 -12.43 -16.91 -9.08
C VAL A 232 -13.58 -16.32 -8.26
N VAL A 233 -13.60 -16.62 -6.97
CA VAL A 233 -14.62 -16.10 -6.03
C VAL A 233 -14.08 -14.98 -5.16
N CYS A 234 -12.76 -14.81 -5.09
CA CYS A 234 -12.11 -13.82 -4.24
C CYS A 234 -10.98 -13.09 -4.98
N VAL A 235 -10.99 -11.76 -4.91
CA VAL A 235 -9.86 -10.91 -5.26
C VAL A 235 -9.42 -10.14 -4.03
N MET A 236 -8.14 -10.26 -3.69
CA MET A 236 -7.51 -9.47 -2.64
C MET A 236 -6.46 -8.53 -3.24
N VAL A 237 -6.38 -7.32 -2.71
CA VAL A 237 -5.36 -6.34 -3.10
C VAL A 237 -4.58 -5.95 -1.86
N ASP A 238 -3.31 -6.31 -1.84
CA ASP A 238 -2.38 -5.89 -0.79
C ASP A 238 -1.68 -4.58 -1.19
N GLU A 239 -1.46 -3.72 -0.21
CA GLU A 239 -0.88 -2.38 -0.39
C GLU A 239 -1.59 -1.56 -1.48
N VAL A 240 -2.91 -1.52 -1.39
CA VAL A 240 -3.85 -0.90 -2.36
C VAL A 240 -3.40 0.49 -2.83
N HIS A 241 -2.83 1.30 -1.93
CA HIS A 241 -2.38 2.67 -2.21
C HIS A 241 -1.17 2.75 -3.16
N GLN A 242 -0.42 1.66 -3.37
CA GLN A 242 0.76 1.64 -4.26
C GLN A 242 0.41 1.38 -5.72
N ALA A 243 -0.79 0.89 -6.00
CA ALA A 243 -1.26 0.73 -7.36
C ALA A 243 -1.58 2.11 -7.98
N LYS A 244 -1.41 2.23 -9.31
CA LYS A 244 -2.04 3.35 -10.01
C LYS A 244 -3.55 3.21 -9.87
N ALA A 245 -4.16 4.08 -9.08
CA ALA A 245 -5.57 4.00 -8.69
C ALA A 245 -6.51 3.79 -9.89
N ASP A 246 -6.28 4.51 -10.98
CA ASP A 246 -7.10 4.41 -12.20
C ASP A 246 -6.97 3.05 -12.89
N VAL A 247 -5.76 2.46 -12.94
CA VAL A 247 -5.54 1.15 -13.59
C VAL A 247 -6.15 0.05 -12.73
N LEU A 248 -5.90 0.06 -11.43
CA LEU A 248 -6.48 -0.91 -10.50
C LEU A 248 -8.01 -0.82 -10.50
N LYS A 249 -8.56 0.38 -10.41
CA LYS A 249 -10.00 0.62 -10.50
C LYS A 249 -10.57 0.03 -11.77
N LYS A 250 -9.96 0.28 -12.94
CA LYS A 250 -10.41 -0.25 -14.23
C LYS A 250 -10.43 -1.78 -14.26
N LEU A 251 -9.42 -2.44 -13.70
CA LEU A 251 -9.38 -3.90 -13.59
C LEU A 251 -10.50 -4.43 -12.68
N LEU A 252 -10.63 -3.86 -11.49
CA LEU A 252 -11.57 -4.32 -10.46
C LEU A 252 -13.03 -4.01 -10.77
N THR A 253 -13.32 -2.93 -11.49
CA THR A 253 -14.68 -2.53 -11.87
C THR A 253 -15.07 -3.01 -13.26
N GLY A 254 -14.14 -3.55 -14.03
CA GLY A 254 -14.31 -4.11 -15.37
C GLY A 254 -14.31 -5.64 -15.36
N ALA A 255 -13.24 -6.26 -15.83
CA ALA A 255 -13.15 -7.71 -15.98
C ALA A 255 -13.36 -8.52 -14.68
N PHE A 256 -13.06 -7.93 -13.52
CA PHE A 256 -13.23 -8.55 -12.20
C PHE A 256 -14.51 -8.13 -11.47
N SER A 257 -15.43 -7.44 -12.14
CA SER A 257 -16.63 -6.90 -11.50
C SER A 257 -17.62 -7.95 -11.00
N ASN A 258 -17.54 -9.19 -11.50
CA ASN A 258 -18.39 -10.30 -11.05
C ASN A 258 -17.80 -11.10 -9.87
N ILE A 259 -16.60 -10.79 -9.42
CA ILE A 259 -15.99 -11.48 -8.27
C ILE A 259 -16.67 -10.99 -6.99
N PRO A 260 -17.34 -11.88 -6.21
CA PRO A 260 -18.17 -11.45 -5.09
C PRO A 260 -17.39 -11.05 -3.85
N ILE A 261 -16.25 -11.70 -3.58
CA ILE A 261 -15.39 -11.40 -2.43
C ILE A 261 -14.29 -10.47 -2.90
N ARG A 262 -14.25 -9.28 -2.30
CA ARG A 262 -13.39 -8.19 -2.73
C ARG A 262 -12.77 -7.54 -1.49
N TRP A 263 -11.53 -7.88 -1.16
CA TRP A 263 -10.87 -7.42 0.05
C TRP A 263 -9.61 -6.62 -0.26
N GLY A 264 -9.46 -5.50 0.40
CA GLY A 264 -8.28 -4.66 0.33
C GLY A 264 -7.57 -4.55 1.68
N LEU A 265 -6.23 -4.64 1.63
CA LEU A 265 -5.36 -4.45 2.78
C LEU A 265 -4.39 -3.32 2.45
N THR A 266 -4.16 -2.44 3.40
CA THR A 266 -3.17 -1.37 3.22
C THR A 266 -2.64 -0.90 4.57
N GLY A 267 -1.37 -0.53 4.63
CA GLY A 267 -0.80 0.11 5.82
C GLY A 267 -1.22 1.58 5.98
N THR A 268 -1.89 2.15 4.97
CA THR A 268 -2.25 3.57 4.97
C THR A 268 -3.40 3.83 4.02
N ILE A 269 -4.49 4.37 4.54
CA ILE A 269 -5.62 4.88 3.72
C ILE A 269 -5.29 6.30 3.24
N PRO A 270 -5.46 6.61 1.94
CA PRO A 270 -5.33 7.98 1.44
C PRO A 270 -6.29 8.93 2.15
N LYS A 271 -5.81 10.13 2.49
CA LYS A 271 -6.61 11.15 3.19
C LYS A 271 -7.51 11.97 2.26
N ALA A 272 -7.17 12.04 0.96
CA ALA A 272 -7.96 12.76 -0.01
C ALA A 272 -9.23 11.97 -0.36
N ASP A 273 -10.39 12.60 -0.25
CA ASP A 273 -11.70 11.96 -0.46
C ASP A 273 -11.82 11.25 -1.82
N HIS A 274 -11.29 11.85 -2.89
CA HIS A 274 -11.34 11.26 -4.22
C HIS A 274 -10.48 10.00 -4.35
N GLU A 275 -9.31 9.95 -3.69
CA GLU A 275 -8.44 8.77 -3.68
C GLU A 275 -9.06 7.65 -2.86
N ARG A 276 -9.60 8.00 -1.69
CA ARG A 276 -10.30 7.05 -0.83
C ARG A 276 -11.52 6.45 -1.54
N LEU A 277 -12.39 7.29 -2.12
CA LEU A 277 -13.57 6.82 -2.83
C LEU A 277 -13.21 5.94 -4.03
N SER A 278 -12.12 6.23 -4.73
CA SER A 278 -11.60 5.37 -5.82
C SER A 278 -11.32 3.94 -5.36
N LEU A 279 -10.81 3.77 -4.14
CA LEU A 279 -10.58 2.44 -3.54
C LEU A 279 -11.90 1.81 -3.07
N GLU A 280 -12.74 2.59 -2.40
CA GLU A 280 -14.02 2.12 -1.84
C GLU A 280 -14.99 1.62 -2.92
N VAL A 281 -15.06 2.27 -4.08
CA VAL A 281 -15.90 1.80 -5.19
C VAL A 281 -15.47 0.45 -5.74
N SER A 282 -14.20 0.11 -5.63
CA SER A 282 -13.64 -1.13 -6.16
C SER A 282 -13.66 -2.29 -5.16
N LEU A 283 -13.51 -2.00 -3.87
CA LEU A 283 -13.23 -2.98 -2.82
C LEU A 283 -14.21 -2.89 -1.62
N GLY A 284 -14.96 -1.81 -1.48
CA GLY A 284 -15.82 -1.58 -0.34
C GLY A 284 -15.27 -0.54 0.65
N GLU A 285 -16.05 -0.23 1.66
CA GLU A 285 -15.69 0.76 2.68
C GLU A 285 -14.58 0.27 3.62
N VAL A 286 -13.93 1.21 4.29
CA VAL A 286 -12.96 0.91 5.34
C VAL A 286 -13.71 0.49 6.60
N THR A 287 -13.57 -0.79 7.00
CA THR A 287 -14.30 -1.37 8.13
C THR A 287 -13.49 -1.44 9.40
N ASN A 288 -12.16 -1.46 9.32
CA ASN A 288 -11.28 -1.57 10.47
C ASN A 288 -9.95 -0.88 10.23
N SER A 289 -9.30 -0.49 11.35
CA SER A 289 -7.95 0.05 11.36
C SER A 289 -7.15 -0.58 12.50
N LEU A 290 -5.96 -1.07 12.19
CA LEU A 290 -4.96 -1.56 13.14
C LEU A 290 -3.68 -0.76 12.96
N SER A 291 -3.48 0.22 13.82
CA SER A 291 -2.36 1.16 13.74
C SER A 291 -1.04 0.55 14.20
N ALA A 292 0.07 1.16 13.78
CA ALA A 292 1.40 0.80 14.28
C ALA A 292 1.51 1.03 15.80
N HIS A 293 0.84 2.05 16.32
CA HIS A 293 0.83 2.33 17.76
C HIS A 293 0.18 1.21 18.57
N GLU A 294 -0.98 0.71 18.12
CA GLU A 294 -1.62 -0.46 18.74
C GLU A 294 -0.72 -1.71 18.72
N LEU A 295 -0.01 -1.94 17.61
CA LEU A 295 0.95 -3.03 17.51
C LEU A 295 2.18 -2.83 18.43
N GLN A 296 2.61 -1.59 18.65
CA GLN A 296 3.64 -1.26 19.62
C GLN A 296 3.16 -1.54 21.05
N ASP A 297 1.95 -1.15 21.41
CA ASP A 297 1.34 -1.42 22.72
C ASP A 297 1.18 -2.92 22.98
N MET A 298 0.88 -3.70 21.96
CA MET A 298 0.84 -5.16 22.02
C MET A 298 2.23 -5.83 22.04
N GLY A 299 3.32 -5.06 21.93
CA GLY A 299 4.68 -5.57 21.86
C GLY A 299 5.03 -6.31 20.56
N VAL A 300 4.25 -6.13 19.52
CA VAL A 300 4.48 -6.71 18.17
C VAL A 300 5.51 -5.90 17.38
N LEU A 301 5.46 -4.57 17.51
CA LEU A 301 6.43 -3.65 16.92
C LEU A 301 7.30 -3.02 18.00
N ALA A 302 8.51 -2.61 17.62
CA ALA A 302 9.41 -1.86 18.50
C ALA A 302 8.88 -0.46 18.78
N GLN A 303 9.22 0.08 19.95
CA GLN A 303 9.01 1.49 20.26
C GLN A 303 9.95 2.36 19.41
N CYS A 304 9.58 3.61 19.17
CA CYS A 304 10.39 4.53 18.39
C CYS A 304 10.34 5.95 18.93
N GLU A 305 11.37 6.72 18.59
CA GLU A 305 11.46 8.14 18.81
C GLU A 305 12.01 8.82 17.55
N VAL A 306 11.42 9.95 17.16
CA VAL A 306 11.81 10.69 15.96
C VAL A 306 12.66 11.89 16.33
N ASN A 307 13.93 11.86 15.91
CA ASN A 307 14.89 12.95 16.07
C ASN A 307 14.92 13.77 14.77
N VAL A 308 14.29 14.93 14.77
CA VAL A 308 14.31 15.82 13.60
C VAL A 308 15.56 16.69 13.67
N LEU A 309 16.48 16.51 12.73
CA LEU A 309 17.69 17.34 12.58
C LEU A 309 17.46 18.36 11.46
N GLN A 310 17.17 19.60 11.82
CA GLN A 310 16.97 20.69 10.87
C GLN A 310 18.28 21.41 10.60
N LEU A 311 18.94 21.04 9.51
CA LEU A 311 20.18 21.67 9.07
C LEU A 311 19.92 23.11 8.60
N GLN A 312 20.75 24.03 9.06
CA GLN A 312 20.59 25.46 8.74
C GLN A 312 21.23 25.76 7.38
N ASP A 313 20.40 25.86 6.35
CA ASP A 313 20.78 26.15 4.97
C ASP A 313 20.33 27.57 4.57
N SER A 314 21.29 28.43 4.26
CA SER A 314 21.02 29.80 3.79
C SER A 314 20.88 29.87 2.29
N VAL A 315 19.95 29.09 1.72
CA VAL A 315 19.70 28.99 0.27
C VAL A 315 18.23 29.27 -0.06
N SER A 316 17.97 29.79 -1.24
CA SER A 316 16.61 30.05 -1.73
C SER A 316 16.49 29.65 -3.19
N TYR A 317 15.52 28.79 -3.47
CA TYR A 317 15.21 28.29 -4.81
C TYR A 317 13.76 28.61 -5.19
N GLY A 318 13.51 28.77 -6.50
CA GLY A 318 12.18 29.07 -7.02
C GLY A 318 11.20 27.89 -7.00
N ASN A 319 11.73 26.66 -6.93
CA ASN A 319 10.92 25.45 -6.90
C ASN A 319 11.55 24.37 -6.03
N TYR A 320 10.72 23.39 -5.63
CA TYR A 320 11.12 22.29 -4.76
C TYR A 320 12.19 21.38 -5.37
N GLN A 321 12.14 21.11 -6.66
CA GLN A 321 13.08 20.18 -7.30
C GLN A 321 14.51 20.73 -7.28
N SER A 322 14.68 22.03 -7.51
CA SER A 322 15.98 22.68 -7.43
C SER A 322 16.51 22.73 -6.00
N GLU A 323 15.65 23.04 -5.03
CA GLU A 323 16.01 22.99 -3.60
C GLU A 323 16.44 21.57 -3.19
N LEU A 324 15.63 20.56 -3.53
CA LEU A 324 15.93 19.16 -3.23
C LEU A 324 17.24 18.69 -3.87
N THR A 325 17.52 19.10 -5.11
CA THR A 325 18.80 18.81 -5.78
C THR A 325 19.96 19.33 -4.94
N TYR A 326 19.92 20.58 -4.53
CA TYR A 326 20.97 21.16 -3.65
C TYR A 326 21.08 20.36 -2.34
N LEU A 327 19.97 20.14 -1.64
CA LEU A 327 19.96 19.50 -0.33
C LEU A 327 20.49 18.06 -0.35
N THR A 328 20.42 17.39 -1.48
CA THR A 328 20.80 15.97 -1.64
C THR A 328 22.12 15.75 -2.38
N THR A 329 22.72 16.81 -2.97
CA THR A 329 23.95 16.69 -3.77
C THR A 329 25.06 17.65 -3.35
N ASN A 330 24.77 18.62 -2.48
CA ASN A 330 25.82 19.53 -1.97
C ASN A 330 26.88 18.77 -1.18
N THR A 331 28.15 18.94 -1.55
CA THR A 331 29.28 18.18 -1.00
C THR A 331 29.44 18.37 0.49
N THR A 332 29.46 19.63 0.98
CA THR A 332 29.58 19.93 2.41
C THR A 332 28.46 19.29 3.24
N ARG A 333 27.25 19.32 2.69
CA ARG A 333 26.08 18.73 3.32
C ARG A 333 26.15 17.19 3.34
N LEU A 334 26.59 16.58 2.24
CA LEU A 334 26.85 15.14 2.16
C LEU A 334 27.96 14.69 3.12
N ASP A 335 29.04 15.45 3.23
CA ASP A 335 30.13 15.15 4.17
C ASP A 335 29.65 15.17 5.62
N TYR A 336 28.84 16.17 5.97
CA TYR A 336 28.25 16.26 7.31
C TYR A 336 27.29 15.10 7.60
N MET A 337 26.36 14.83 6.65
CA MET A 337 25.40 13.72 6.81
C MET A 337 26.08 12.36 6.91
N SER A 338 27.13 12.12 6.14
CA SER A 338 27.90 10.88 6.20
C SER A 338 28.52 10.67 7.58
N GLY A 339 29.17 11.71 8.14
CA GLY A 339 29.73 11.66 9.49
C GLY A 339 28.69 11.45 10.60
N LEU A 340 27.45 11.97 10.42
CA LEU A 340 26.34 11.68 11.31
C LEU A 340 25.91 10.20 11.21
N ILE A 341 25.74 9.72 10.00
CA ILE A 341 25.31 8.33 9.74
C ILE A 341 26.31 7.33 10.29
N GLU A 342 27.61 7.58 10.14
CA GLU A 342 28.65 6.75 10.75
C GLU A 342 28.54 6.68 12.28
N LYS A 343 28.27 7.82 12.93
CA LYS A 343 28.07 7.86 14.38
C LYS A 343 26.80 7.11 14.79
N MET A 344 25.71 7.27 14.06
CA MET A 344 24.46 6.54 14.31
C MET A 344 24.67 5.03 14.17
N ALA A 345 25.42 4.59 13.17
CA ALA A 345 25.69 3.18 12.89
C ALA A 345 26.53 2.49 13.98
N GLN A 346 27.23 3.23 14.83
CA GLN A 346 27.87 2.66 16.01
C GLN A 346 26.87 2.11 17.02
N GLY A 347 25.63 2.58 16.99
CA GLY A 347 24.52 2.09 17.80
C GLY A 347 23.76 0.92 17.20
N GLY A 348 24.17 0.39 16.05
CA GLY A 348 23.54 -0.74 15.38
C GLY A 348 23.28 -0.51 13.89
N ASN A 349 22.78 -1.55 13.22
CA ASN A 349 22.48 -1.49 11.79
C ASN A 349 21.56 -0.30 11.46
N THR A 350 21.93 0.40 10.40
CA THR A 350 21.31 1.67 10.02
C THR A 350 20.77 1.58 8.58
N LEU A 351 19.48 1.89 8.41
CA LEU A 351 18.85 2.05 7.12
C LEU A 351 18.71 3.53 6.79
N VAL A 352 19.31 3.96 5.70
CA VAL A 352 19.27 5.34 5.21
C VAL A 352 18.40 5.41 3.96
N LEU A 353 17.37 6.22 3.96
CA LEU A 353 16.46 6.40 2.84
C LEU A 353 16.66 7.77 2.19
N VAL A 354 16.83 7.75 0.86
CA VAL A 354 17.05 8.93 0.02
C VAL A 354 16.02 9.02 -1.11
N ASP A 355 15.77 10.22 -1.60
CA ASP A 355 14.82 10.42 -2.72
C ASP A 355 15.43 10.07 -4.09
N ARG A 356 16.73 10.26 -4.25
CA ARG A 356 17.44 10.14 -5.54
C ARG A 356 18.64 9.20 -5.46
N ILE A 357 18.87 8.49 -6.56
CA ILE A 357 20.02 7.59 -6.73
C ILE A 357 21.33 8.36 -6.49
N SER A 358 21.49 9.55 -7.08
CA SER A 358 22.69 10.39 -6.92
C SER A 358 23.00 10.76 -5.46
N ALA A 359 21.97 10.95 -4.64
CA ALA A 359 22.14 11.19 -3.21
C ALA A 359 22.64 9.95 -2.48
N GLY A 360 22.11 8.79 -2.82
CA GLY A 360 22.54 7.49 -2.27
C GLY A 360 23.98 7.15 -2.65
N GLU A 361 24.33 7.30 -3.92
CA GLU A 361 25.70 7.11 -4.40
C GLU A 361 26.68 8.06 -3.72
N GLY A 362 26.35 9.34 -3.60
CA GLY A 362 27.18 10.34 -2.93
C GLY A 362 27.40 10.07 -1.44
N LEU A 363 26.43 9.47 -0.73
CA LEU A 363 26.59 9.03 0.65
C LEU A 363 27.47 7.78 0.75
N VAL A 364 27.23 6.76 -0.08
CA VAL A 364 28.00 5.51 -0.04
C VAL A 364 29.47 5.73 -0.43
N GLU A 365 29.76 6.61 -1.39
CA GLU A 365 31.13 7.00 -1.72
C GLU A 365 31.91 7.52 -0.50
N ARG A 366 31.24 8.23 0.40
CA ARG A 366 31.83 8.78 1.63
C ARG A 366 31.90 7.79 2.77
N LEU A 367 30.91 6.91 2.87
CA LEU A 367 30.82 5.89 3.92
C LEU A 367 31.71 4.67 3.66
N GLY A 368 32.18 4.48 2.41
CA GLY A 368 33.07 3.41 2.01
C GLY A 368 32.49 2.01 2.26
N ASP A 369 33.33 1.07 2.66
CA ASP A 369 33.01 -0.35 2.83
C ASP A 369 31.97 -0.65 3.95
N SER A 370 31.67 0.34 4.78
CA SER A 370 30.65 0.19 5.83
C SER A 370 29.21 0.29 5.31
N ALA A 371 29.04 0.75 4.07
CA ALA A 371 27.73 1.02 3.49
C ALA A 371 27.54 0.31 2.14
N VAL A 372 26.32 -0.14 1.90
CA VAL A 372 25.88 -0.68 0.61
C VAL A 372 24.71 0.12 0.07
N PHE A 373 24.70 0.41 -1.25
CA PHE A 373 23.61 1.08 -1.92
C PHE A 373 22.70 0.10 -2.64
N ILE A 374 21.43 0.09 -2.28
CA ILE A 374 20.40 -0.74 -2.90
C ILE A 374 19.45 0.12 -3.73
N SER A 375 19.51 -0.05 -5.05
CA SER A 375 18.64 0.65 -5.99
C SER A 375 17.62 -0.29 -6.65
N GLY A 376 16.62 0.29 -7.29
CA GLY A 376 15.59 -0.46 -8.03
C GLY A 376 16.13 -1.24 -9.24
N SER A 377 17.31 -0.89 -9.75
CA SER A 377 17.99 -1.59 -10.86
C SER A 377 18.68 -2.88 -10.42
N MET A 378 18.93 -3.08 -9.12
CA MET A 378 19.55 -4.31 -8.60
C MET A 378 18.55 -5.48 -8.72
N LYS A 379 19.06 -6.68 -9.12
CA LYS A 379 18.24 -7.90 -9.21
C LYS A 379 17.70 -8.28 -7.83
N SER A 380 16.46 -8.78 -7.77
CA SER A 380 15.80 -9.19 -6.52
C SER A 380 16.61 -10.16 -5.66
N LYS A 381 17.27 -11.15 -6.31
CA LYS A 381 18.11 -12.11 -5.60
C LYS A 381 19.26 -11.42 -4.87
N ASN A 382 19.98 -10.54 -5.56
CA ASN A 382 21.12 -9.83 -4.98
C ASN A 382 20.68 -8.93 -3.82
N ARG A 383 19.49 -8.29 -3.92
CA ARG A 383 18.93 -7.49 -2.82
C ARG A 383 18.63 -8.36 -1.60
N LYS A 384 18.12 -9.56 -1.81
CA LYS A 384 17.83 -10.48 -0.71
C LYS A 384 19.11 -10.92 0.00
N ASP A 385 20.14 -11.26 -0.77
CA ASP A 385 21.45 -11.66 -0.22
C ASP A 385 22.03 -10.52 0.66
N GLU A 386 21.95 -9.27 0.22
CA GLU A 386 22.35 -8.09 1.01
C GLU A 386 21.53 -7.92 2.29
N TYR A 387 20.22 -8.14 2.23
CA TYR A 387 19.36 -8.04 3.42
C TYR A 387 19.66 -9.14 4.44
N ASP A 388 19.93 -10.35 3.98
CA ASP A 388 20.27 -11.48 4.82
C ASP A 388 21.64 -11.23 5.50
N GLU A 389 22.64 -10.72 4.77
CA GLU A 389 23.94 -10.33 5.33
C GLU A 389 23.82 -9.26 6.42
N VAL A 390 23.01 -8.22 6.19
CA VAL A 390 22.81 -7.17 7.19
C VAL A 390 22.06 -7.67 8.42
N SER A 391 21.12 -8.60 8.24
CA SER A 391 20.39 -9.19 9.36
C SER A 391 21.30 -9.96 10.33
N GLU A 392 22.41 -10.48 9.86
CA GLU A 392 23.43 -11.20 10.65
C GLU A 392 24.56 -10.30 11.14
N ALA A 393 24.70 -9.10 10.57
CA ALA A 393 25.80 -8.17 10.89
C ALA A 393 25.42 -7.19 12.01
N ASP A 394 26.45 -6.56 12.57
CA ASP A 394 26.36 -5.43 13.48
C ASP A 394 26.93 -4.18 12.81
N ASN A 395 26.30 -3.02 13.04
CA ASN A 395 26.78 -1.70 12.60
C ASN A 395 26.90 -1.50 11.07
N LYS A 396 26.20 -2.31 10.27
CA LYS A 396 26.11 -2.14 8.80
C LYS A 396 25.16 -1.00 8.43
N ILE A 397 25.50 -0.34 7.33
CA ILE A 397 24.69 0.76 6.77
C ILE A 397 24.12 0.31 5.42
N ILE A 398 22.82 0.34 5.29
CA ILE A 398 22.12 0.22 4.00
C ILE A 398 21.63 1.59 3.60
N VAL A 399 21.99 2.01 2.39
CA VAL A 399 21.41 3.20 1.75
C VAL A 399 20.47 2.73 0.63
N ALA A 400 19.22 3.18 0.64
CA ALA A 400 18.24 2.81 -0.37
C ALA A 400 17.37 4.01 -0.76
N THR A 401 16.74 3.95 -1.94
CA THR A 401 15.74 4.96 -2.28
C THR A 401 14.40 4.68 -1.58
N TYR A 402 13.61 5.72 -1.32
CA TYR A 402 12.26 5.56 -0.74
C TYR A 402 11.38 4.60 -1.56
N GLY A 403 11.55 4.58 -2.89
CA GLY A 403 10.83 3.66 -3.76
C GLY A 403 11.16 2.19 -3.49
N VAL A 404 12.43 1.87 -3.27
CA VAL A 404 12.87 0.50 -2.92
C VAL A 404 12.39 0.14 -1.52
N ALA A 405 12.48 1.05 -0.58
CA ALA A 405 12.00 0.83 0.79
C ALA A 405 10.50 0.59 0.85
N ALA A 406 9.72 1.32 0.06
CA ALA A 406 8.27 1.17 0.02
C ALA A 406 7.83 -0.24 -0.39
N VAL A 407 8.65 -0.97 -1.16
CA VAL A 407 8.23 -2.17 -1.85
C VAL A 407 8.91 -3.47 -1.40
N GLY A 408 9.84 -3.48 -0.45
CA GLY A 408 10.41 -4.80 -0.15
C GLY A 408 11.54 -4.91 0.87
N ILE A 409 11.96 -3.86 1.54
CA ILE A 409 12.98 -4.01 2.60
C ILE A 409 12.38 -4.73 3.81
N ASN A 410 12.89 -5.91 4.11
CA ASN A 410 12.50 -6.68 5.29
C ASN A 410 13.72 -7.03 6.14
N ILE A 411 14.21 -6.06 6.90
CA ILE A 411 15.34 -6.23 7.82
C ILE A 411 14.86 -5.91 9.23
N PRO A 412 14.57 -6.92 10.08
CA PRO A 412 14.11 -6.68 11.45
C PRO A 412 15.15 -5.97 12.33
N ARG A 413 16.44 -6.27 12.14
CA ARG A 413 17.56 -5.72 12.96
C ARG A 413 18.05 -4.35 12.47
N ILE A 414 17.13 -3.43 12.18
CA ILE A 414 17.43 -2.01 11.96
C ILE A 414 17.23 -1.26 13.27
N PHE A 415 18.30 -0.71 13.85
CA PHE A 415 18.29 0.05 15.10
C PHE A 415 18.18 1.55 14.85
N ASN A 416 18.67 2.02 13.70
CA ASN A 416 18.54 3.40 13.25
C ASN A 416 17.90 3.46 11.87
N LEU A 417 16.86 4.28 11.73
CA LEU A 417 16.27 4.63 10.46
C LEU A 417 16.53 6.11 10.16
N VAL A 418 17.24 6.38 9.09
CA VAL A 418 17.58 7.74 8.67
C VAL A 418 16.75 8.12 7.44
N LEU A 419 15.96 9.17 7.57
CA LEU A 419 15.14 9.72 6.49
C LEU A 419 15.80 11.01 6.00
N VAL A 420 16.38 10.98 4.80
CA VAL A 420 17.00 12.16 4.19
C VAL A 420 15.97 12.88 3.32
N GLU A 421 15.64 14.11 3.69
CA GLU A 421 14.64 14.95 2.99
C GLU A 421 13.37 14.17 2.55
N PRO A 422 12.61 13.59 3.50
CA PRO A 422 11.53 12.67 3.19
C PRO A 422 10.33 13.32 2.48
N GLY A 423 10.33 14.63 2.30
CA GLY A 423 9.27 15.37 1.66
C GLY A 423 8.01 15.53 2.53
N LYS A 424 6.85 15.62 1.92
CA LYS A 424 5.55 15.83 2.59
C LYS A 424 4.55 14.68 2.42
N SER A 425 4.95 13.58 1.80
CA SER A 425 4.06 12.44 1.56
C SER A 425 3.83 11.66 2.86
N PHE A 426 2.63 11.74 3.39
CA PHE A 426 2.20 10.95 4.56
C PHE A 426 2.47 9.46 4.38
N VAL A 427 2.05 8.90 3.24
CA VAL A 427 2.24 7.49 2.92
C VAL A 427 3.71 7.10 2.95
N ARG A 428 4.56 7.86 2.24
CA ARG A 428 6.01 7.61 2.19
C ARG A 428 6.64 7.60 3.59
N VAL A 429 6.35 8.62 4.40
CA VAL A 429 6.94 8.78 5.73
C VAL A 429 6.50 7.67 6.67
N ILE A 430 5.20 7.43 6.79
CA ILE A 430 4.66 6.43 7.72
C ILE A 430 5.07 5.01 7.33
N GLN A 431 5.12 4.69 6.04
CA GLN A 431 5.59 3.38 5.60
C GLN A 431 7.08 3.17 5.81
N SER A 432 7.88 4.21 5.60
CA SER A 432 9.32 4.15 5.89
C SER A 432 9.55 3.86 7.37
N ILE A 433 8.84 4.56 8.27
CA ILE A 433 8.90 4.32 9.70
C ILE A 433 8.42 2.89 10.04
N GLY A 434 7.30 2.45 9.47
CA GLY A 434 6.79 1.09 9.67
C GLY A 434 7.78 -0.02 9.27
N ARG A 435 8.71 0.24 8.35
CA ARG A 435 9.80 -0.70 8.03
C ARG A 435 10.87 -0.72 9.12
N GLY A 436 11.22 0.43 9.66
CA GLY A 436 12.23 0.56 10.71
C GLY A 436 11.82 0.00 12.06
N ILE A 437 10.54 0.09 12.44
CA ILE A 437 10.05 -0.32 13.77
C ILE A 437 9.73 -1.82 13.91
N ARG A 438 10.12 -2.67 12.96
CA ARG A 438 10.02 -4.11 13.12
C ARG A 438 10.84 -4.60 14.29
N LYS A 439 10.29 -5.54 15.06
CA LYS A 439 10.94 -6.11 16.24
C LYS A 439 11.93 -7.21 15.84
N ALA A 440 13.02 -7.35 16.59
CA ALA A 440 13.94 -8.47 16.54
C ALA A 440 14.19 -9.00 17.96
N GLN A 441 14.90 -10.11 18.11
CA GLN A 441 15.17 -10.68 19.44
C GLN A 441 15.91 -9.73 20.38
N ASP A 442 16.86 -8.98 19.81
CA ASP A 442 17.73 -8.01 20.49
C ASP A 442 17.29 -6.55 20.29
N LYS A 443 16.06 -6.33 19.79
CA LYS A 443 15.59 -5.00 19.43
C LYS A 443 14.12 -4.80 19.84
N ASP A 444 13.91 -3.89 20.77
CA ASP A 444 12.59 -3.41 21.21
C ASP A 444 12.37 -1.90 20.97
N HIS A 445 13.45 -1.19 20.57
CA HIS A 445 13.44 0.25 20.29
C HIS A 445 14.19 0.58 19.00
N VAL A 446 13.77 1.64 18.29
CA VAL A 446 14.44 2.18 17.10
C VAL A 446 14.54 3.69 17.19
N GLN A 447 15.70 4.23 16.83
CA GLN A 447 15.91 5.66 16.65
C GLN A 447 15.60 6.04 15.20
N ILE A 448 14.70 6.99 15.01
CA ILE A 448 14.35 7.54 13.70
C ILE A 448 14.95 8.93 13.60
N TRP A 449 15.69 9.17 12.53
CA TRP A 449 16.37 10.43 12.26
C TRP A 449 15.78 11.07 11.01
N ASP A 450 15.08 12.19 11.18
CA ASP A 450 14.51 12.98 10.09
C ASP A 450 15.46 14.14 9.77
N ILE A 451 16.36 13.94 8.79
CA ILE A 451 17.31 14.96 8.36
C ILE A 451 16.63 15.87 7.33
N THR A 452 16.41 17.09 7.69
CA THR A 452 15.70 18.10 6.91
C THR A 452 16.46 19.43 6.87
N SER A 453 15.85 20.47 6.33
CA SER A 453 16.49 21.77 6.12
C SER A 453 15.63 22.94 6.63
N SER A 454 16.31 24.08 6.92
CA SER A 454 15.64 25.36 7.13
C SER A 454 15.22 26.04 5.82
N ALA A 455 15.60 25.49 4.64
CA ALA A 455 15.21 25.99 3.35
C ALA A 455 13.70 25.98 3.12
N LYS A 456 13.20 26.85 2.26
CA LYS A 456 11.78 27.21 2.14
C LYS A 456 10.83 26.02 1.98
N PHE A 457 11.09 25.13 1.04
CA PHE A 457 10.20 24.00 0.75
C PHE A 457 10.38 22.88 1.76
N SER A 458 11.60 22.54 2.14
CA SER A 458 11.91 21.56 3.17
C SER A 458 11.24 21.92 4.51
N LYS A 459 11.30 23.19 4.93
CA LYS A 459 10.63 23.70 6.12
C LYS A 459 9.11 23.54 6.08
N ARG A 460 8.48 23.77 4.92
CA ARG A 460 7.05 23.53 4.72
C ARG A 460 6.72 22.03 4.84
N HIS A 461 7.52 21.18 4.23
CA HIS A 461 7.35 19.74 4.30
C HIS A 461 7.50 19.21 5.73
N LEU A 462 8.44 19.76 6.51
CA LEU A 462 8.56 19.42 7.92
C LEU A 462 7.28 19.78 8.71
N THR A 463 6.64 20.89 8.39
CA THR A 463 5.37 21.28 9.03
C THR A 463 4.29 20.21 8.82
N GLU A 464 4.18 19.64 7.62
CA GLU A 464 3.25 18.54 7.35
C GLU A 464 3.68 17.25 8.07
N ARG A 465 4.99 16.90 8.08
CA ARG A 465 5.46 15.70 8.79
C ARG A 465 5.21 15.75 10.31
N LYS A 466 5.32 16.92 10.92
CA LYS A 466 4.97 17.07 12.36
C LYS A 466 3.52 16.70 12.65
N LYS A 467 2.59 16.97 11.73
CA LYS A 467 1.20 16.51 11.85
C LYS A 467 1.14 14.99 11.80
N PHE A 468 1.87 14.37 10.87
CA PHE A 468 1.91 12.92 10.70
C PHE A 468 2.46 12.21 11.94
N TYR A 469 3.53 12.73 12.53
CA TYR A 469 4.11 12.17 13.75
C TYR A 469 3.14 12.24 14.93
N ARG A 470 2.40 13.35 15.09
CA ARG A 470 1.37 13.49 16.13
C ARG A 470 0.21 12.53 15.92
N GLU A 471 -0.30 12.42 14.71
CA GLU A 471 -1.40 11.52 14.35
C GLU A 471 -1.01 10.05 14.57
N ALA A 472 0.21 9.67 14.20
CA ALA A 472 0.73 8.32 14.40
C ALA A 472 1.18 8.07 15.85
N LYS A 473 1.10 9.08 16.74
CA LYS A 473 1.57 9.03 18.13
C LYS A 473 3.05 8.64 18.26
N TYR A 474 3.87 9.07 17.32
CA TYR A 474 5.32 8.93 17.40
C TYR A 474 5.90 10.13 18.17
N PRO A 475 6.58 9.91 19.32
CA PRO A 475 7.28 10.98 20.01
C PRO A 475 8.35 11.60 19.10
N PHE A 476 8.42 12.93 19.05
CA PHE A 476 9.45 13.61 18.27
C PHE A 476 9.96 14.88 18.93
N HIS A 477 11.23 15.21 18.70
CA HIS A 477 11.82 16.49 19.03
C HIS A 477 12.59 17.06 17.84
N ILE A 478 12.85 18.36 17.85
CA ILE A 478 13.49 19.07 16.73
C ILE A 478 14.74 19.77 17.25
N GLU A 479 15.85 19.46 16.62
CA GLU A 479 17.13 20.14 16.82
C GLU A 479 17.51 20.94 15.56
N LYS A 480 17.87 22.21 15.76
CA LYS A 480 18.44 23.04 14.71
C LYS A 480 19.95 22.89 14.72
N VAL A 481 20.51 22.53 13.60
CA VAL A 481 21.92 22.18 13.48
C VAL A 481 22.61 23.15 12.52
N ASP A 482 23.58 23.88 13.02
CA ASP A 482 24.54 24.59 12.18
C ASP A 482 25.72 23.66 11.90
N TYR A 483 25.90 23.34 10.63
CA TYR A 483 26.85 22.30 10.18
C TYR A 483 28.00 22.87 9.33
N LYS A 484 28.03 24.19 9.12
CA LYS A 484 29.05 24.90 8.30
C LYS A 484 30.19 25.41 9.16
#